data_cc7670bd97760c169ba2722cb38b9b0b
#
_entry.id   cc7670bd97760c169ba2722cb38b9b0b
#
_cell.length_a   1.000
_cell.length_b   1.000
_cell.length_c   1.000
_cell.angle_alpha   90.00
_cell.angle_beta   90.00
_cell.angle_gamma   90.00
#
_symmetry.space_group_name_H-M   'P 1'
#
loop_
_entity.id
_entity.type
_entity.pdbx_description
1 polymer ?
#
loop_
_entity_poly.entity_id
_entity_poly.type
_entity_poly.pdbx_seq_one_letter_code
_entity_poly.pdbx_strand_id
1 'polypeptide(L)'
;MKKVSIVMLLFFLVGTLLAQNVQVAQIRKLYARAKETMAQKKKAELPPDETVVTSNYMAAGAGPIKDVTHYFYSGNFDENLGNQYYTPYFITRKYNVGAREYYEEFLFDKGSLVFYFNKSQNDETRYYWGSGGFFHQDVKGQKMMDEVFATRLANDLMEAFHRLMNREF
;
A
#
# COMPACT_ATOMS: atom_id res chain seq x y z
N MET A 1 31.30 31.58 -18.02
CA MET A 1 29.91 31.11 -18.04
C MET A 1 29.71 29.62 -17.67
N LYS A 2 30.63 28.69 -17.99
CA LYS A 2 30.46 27.24 -17.66
C LYS A 2 30.47 26.88 -16.16
N LYS A 3 31.17 27.66 -15.30
CA LYS A 3 31.24 27.36 -13.83
C LYS A 3 29.97 27.66 -13.05
N VAL A 4 29.17 28.64 -13.47
CA VAL A 4 27.89 29.01 -12.82
C VAL A 4 26.83 27.94 -13.07
N SER A 5 26.81 27.31 -14.26
CA SER A 5 25.87 26.22 -14.61
C SER A 5 26.06 24.98 -13.77
N ILE A 6 27.30 24.62 -13.43
CA ILE A 6 27.59 23.40 -12.63
C ILE A 6 27.15 23.57 -11.17
N VAL A 7 27.37 24.74 -10.58
CA VAL A 7 26.96 25.04 -9.20
C VAL A 7 25.42 25.05 -9.09
N MET A 8 24.72 25.62 -10.06
CA MET A 8 23.27 25.65 -10.10
C MET A 8 22.68 24.24 -10.26
N LEU A 9 23.30 23.38 -11.06
CA LEU A 9 22.90 21.98 -11.24
C LEU A 9 23.09 21.16 -9.94
N LEU A 10 24.18 21.38 -9.20
CA LEU A 10 24.45 20.76 -7.91
C LEU A 10 23.41 21.16 -6.84
N PHE A 11 23.03 22.43 -6.76
CA PHE A 11 21.98 22.89 -5.84
C PHE A 11 20.61 22.27 -6.16
N PHE A 12 20.27 22.09 -7.43
CA PHE A 12 19.04 21.41 -7.85
C PHE A 12 19.05 19.94 -7.44
N LEU A 13 20.15 19.22 -7.65
CA LEU A 13 20.31 17.80 -7.28
C LEU A 13 20.20 17.58 -5.76
N VAL A 14 20.83 18.41 -4.96
CA VAL A 14 20.77 18.33 -3.49
C VAL A 14 19.36 18.67 -2.99
N GLY A 15 18.70 19.65 -3.57
CA GLY A 15 17.33 20.02 -3.23
C GLY A 15 16.31 18.89 -3.48
N THR A 16 16.44 18.17 -4.59
CA THR A 16 15.55 17.04 -4.92
C THR A 16 15.74 15.84 -3.98
N LEU A 17 16.98 15.51 -3.62
CA LEU A 17 17.29 14.43 -2.67
C LEU A 17 16.75 14.73 -1.26
N LEU A 18 16.87 15.97 -0.80
CA LEU A 18 16.31 16.38 0.50
C LEU A 18 14.78 16.31 0.50
N ALA A 19 14.12 16.74 -0.58
CA ALA A 19 12.67 16.68 -0.71
C ALA A 19 12.17 15.24 -0.72
N GLN A 20 12.84 14.31 -1.40
CA GLN A 20 12.49 12.88 -1.39
C GLN A 20 12.60 12.27 0.01
N ASN A 21 13.68 12.56 0.73
CA ASN A 21 13.86 12.06 2.10
C ASN A 21 12.76 12.55 3.05
N VAL A 22 12.31 13.80 2.91
CA VAL A 22 11.21 14.35 3.70
C VAL A 22 9.90 13.63 3.37
N GLN A 23 9.60 13.37 2.10
CA GLN A 23 8.40 12.65 1.68
C GLN A 23 8.40 11.20 2.19
N VAL A 24 9.52 10.48 2.07
CA VAL A 24 9.66 9.13 2.62
C VAL A 24 9.41 9.13 4.14
N ALA A 25 9.96 10.10 4.87
CA ALA A 25 9.76 10.21 6.31
C ALA A 25 8.29 10.47 6.67
N GLN A 26 7.57 11.28 5.89
CA GLN A 26 6.14 11.52 6.08
C GLN A 26 5.32 10.24 5.85
N ILE A 27 5.59 9.50 4.78
CA ILE A 27 4.91 8.23 4.49
C ILE A 27 5.19 7.19 5.57
N ARG A 28 6.42 7.11 6.09
CA ARG A 28 6.77 6.23 7.22
C ARG A 28 5.99 6.59 8.49
N LYS A 29 5.73 7.87 8.76
CA LYS A 29 4.86 8.30 9.86
C LYS A 29 3.41 7.88 9.67
N LEU A 30 2.86 8.03 8.46
CA LEU A 30 1.52 7.55 8.12
C LEU A 30 1.40 6.04 8.29
N TYR A 31 2.39 5.29 7.83
CA TYR A 31 2.45 3.84 8.02
C TYR A 31 2.47 3.45 9.51
N ALA A 32 3.34 4.08 10.31
CA ALA A 32 3.41 3.81 11.74
C ALA A 32 2.07 4.11 12.43
N ARG A 33 1.42 5.22 12.09
CA ARG A 33 0.10 5.59 12.61
C ARG A 33 -0.98 4.57 12.23
N ALA A 34 -1.00 4.08 10.99
CA ALA A 34 -1.95 3.04 10.56
C ALA A 34 -1.76 1.75 11.38
N LYS A 35 -0.52 1.30 11.55
CA LYS A 35 -0.19 0.13 12.38
C LYS A 35 -0.60 0.32 13.86
N GLU A 36 -0.34 1.49 14.41
CA GLU A 36 -0.75 1.82 15.78
C GLU A 36 -2.27 1.81 15.94
N THR A 37 -3.02 2.41 15.02
CA THR A 37 -4.50 2.41 15.03
C THR A 37 -5.04 0.98 15.04
N MET A 38 -4.51 0.09 14.19
CA MET A 38 -4.91 -1.32 14.16
C MET A 38 -4.60 -2.02 15.49
N ALA A 39 -3.43 -1.77 16.07
CA ALA A 39 -3.03 -2.36 17.34
C ALA A 39 -3.89 -1.86 18.52
N GLN A 40 -4.23 -0.58 18.56
CA GLN A 40 -5.08 0.02 19.59
C GLN A 40 -6.50 -0.55 19.52
N LYS A 41 -7.11 -0.67 18.34
CA LYS A 41 -8.43 -1.28 18.16
C LYS A 41 -8.45 -2.73 18.64
N LYS A 42 -7.42 -3.50 18.29
CA LYS A 42 -7.27 -4.88 18.77
C LYS A 42 -7.16 -4.97 20.30
N LYS A 43 -6.41 -4.06 20.92
CA LYS A 43 -6.24 -4.02 22.39
C LYS A 43 -7.51 -3.61 23.11
N ALA A 44 -8.33 -2.75 22.50
CA ALA A 44 -9.58 -2.27 23.07
C ALA A 44 -10.74 -3.26 22.87
N GLU A 45 -10.49 -4.43 22.27
CA GLU A 45 -11.52 -5.43 21.90
C GLU A 45 -12.65 -4.83 21.04
N LEU A 46 -12.41 -3.65 20.47
CA LEU A 46 -13.34 -3.07 19.51
C LEU A 46 -13.23 -3.87 18.20
N PRO A 47 -14.36 -4.20 17.55
CA PRO A 47 -14.30 -4.79 16.23
C PRO A 47 -13.50 -3.83 15.33
N PRO A 48 -12.40 -4.30 14.72
CA PRO A 48 -11.74 -3.49 13.72
C PRO A 48 -12.73 -3.23 12.59
N ASP A 49 -12.71 -2.03 12.01
CA ASP A 49 -13.33 -1.81 10.72
C ASP A 49 -12.49 -2.59 9.70
N GLU A 50 -12.72 -3.88 9.65
CA GLU A 50 -11.93 -4.85 8.89
C GLU A 50 -12.87 -5.79 8.12
N THR A 51 -12.54 -6.00 6.87
CA THR A 51 -13.16 -7.06 6.05
C THR A 51 -12.08 -8.01 5.58
N VAL A 52 -12.31 -9.31 5.76
CA VAL A 52 -11.37 -10.37 5.36
C VAL A 52 -11.95 -11.13 4.18
N VAL A 53 -11.21 -11.23 3.11
CA VAL A 53 -11.55 -12.02 1.93
C VAL A 53 -10.55 -13.16 1.81
N THR A 54 -11.07 -14.40 1.74
CA THR A 54 -10.26 -15.59 1.50
C THR A 54 -10.66 -16.19 0.15
N SER A 55 -9.69 -16.31 -0.74
CA SER A 55 -9.86 -16.93 -2.05
C SER A 55 -8.99 -18.19 -2.14
N ASN A 56 -9.59 -19.28 -2.64
CA ASN A 56 -8.87 -20.52 -2.91
C ASN A 56 -9.05 -20.83 -4.40
N TYR A 57 -7.95 -20.97 -5.12
CA TYR A 57 -7.98 -21.26 -6.55
C TYR A 57 -6.79 -22.10 -6.98
N MET A 58 -6.92 -22.74 -8.14
CA MET A 58 -5.85 -23.50 -8.77
C MET A 58 -5.15 -22.62 -9.81
N ALA A 59 -3.84 -22.47 -9.68
CA ALA A 59 -3.02 -21.79 -10.69
C ALA A 59 -2.23 -22.80 -11.49
N ALA A 60 -2.25 -22.67 -12.81
CA ALA A 60 -1.51 -23.53 -13.72
C ALA A 60 0.00 -23.45 -13.40
N GLY A 61 0.63 -24.62 -13.18
CA GLY A 61 2.05 -24.73 -12.85
C GLY A 61 2.44 -24.39 -11.40
N ALA A 62 1.53 -23.81 -10.60
CA ALA A 62 1.79 -23.44 -9.20
C ALA A 62 0.96 -24.26 -8.18
N GLY A 63 -0.10 -24.94 -8.63
CA GLY A 63 -0.98 -25.73 -7.77
C GLY A 63 -2.00 -24.89 -7.01
N PRO A 64 -2.48 -25.36 -5.83
CA PRO A 64 -3.47 -24.67 -5.05
C PRO A 64 -2.87 -23.39 -4.41
N ILE A 65 -3.58 -22.28 -4.56
CA ILE A 65 -3.25 -21.00 -3.94
C ILE A 65 -4.35 -20.66 -2.94
N LYS A 66 -3.93 -20.33 -1.71
CA LYS A 66 -4.79 -19.69 -0.72
C LYS A 66 -4.33 -18.24 -0.61
N ASP A 67 -5.24 -17.32 -0.86
CA ASP A 67 -5.03 -15.88 -0.82
C ASP A 67 -5.94 -15.27 0.25
N VAL A 68 -5.36 -14.59 1.22
CA VAL A 68 -6.08 -13.94 2.32
C VAL A 68 -5.78 -12.45 2.28
N THR A 69 -6.80 -11.66 2.02
CA THR A 69 -6.72 -10.19 1.97
C THR A 69 -7.53 -9.59 3.11
N HIS A 70 -6.89 -8.71 3.88
CA HIS A 70 -7.51 -7.93 4.95
C HIS A 70 -7.61 -6.47 4.51
N TYR A 71 -8.80 -5.92 4.52
CA TYR A 71 -9.08 -4.51 4.25
C TYR A 71 -9.37 -3.80 5.57
N PHE A 72 -8.53 -2.85 5.96
CA PHE A 72 -8.74 -1.97 7.09
C PHE A 72 -9.24 -0.63 6.56
N TYR A 73 -10.39 -0.17 7.04
CA TYR A 73 -11.08 0.99 6.50
C TYR A 73 -11.61 1.93 7.59
N SER A 74 -11.99 3.12 7.19
CA SER A 74 -12.75 4.06 8.00
C SER A 74 -14.14 4.27 7.40
N GLY A 75 -15.15 4.30 8.26
CA GLY A 75 -16.49 4.75 7.88
C GLY A 75 -16.57 6.27 7.91
N ASN A 76 -17.16 6.84 6.87
CA ASN A 76 -17.45 8.26 6.74
C ASN A 76 -18.92 8.43 6.40
N PHE A 77 -19.50 9.57 6.79
CA PHE A 77 -20.89 9.89 6.46
C PHE A 77 -20.89 11.13 5.55
N ASP A 78 -21.55 11.02 4.41
CA ASP A 78 -21.77 12.16 3.52
C ASP A 78 -23.13 12.80 3.89
N GLU A 79 -23.07 13.97 4.52
CA GLU A 79 -24.25 14.71 4.98
C GLU A 79 -25.13 15.17 3.81
N ASN A 80 -24.54 15.40 2.61
CA ASN A 80 -25.29 15.88 1.45
C ASN A 80 -26.09 14.75 0.78
N LEU A 81 -25.54 13.55 0.78
CA LEU A 81 -26.16 12.36 0.18
C LEU A 81 -26.92 11.51 1.19
N GLY A 82 -26.72 11.77 2.51
CA GLY A 82 -27.30 10.95 3.57
C GLY A 82 -26.76 9.52 3.60
N ASN A 83 -25.63 9.25 2.99
CA ASN A 83 -25.08 7.91 2.81
C ASN A 83 -23.81 7.71 3.62
N GLN A 84 -23.66 6.51 4.18
CA GLN A 84 -22.40 6.07 4.76
C GLN A 84 -21.52 5.48 3.64
N TYR A 85 -20.24 5.86 3.61
CA TYR A 85 -19.25 5.28 2.71
C TYR A 85 -18.00 4.86 3.47
N TYR A 86 -17.29 3.90 2.93
CA TYR A 86 -16.11 3.30 3.54
C TYR A 86 -14.89 3.50 2.65
N THR A 87 -13.77 3.86 3.29
CA THR A 87 -12.51 4.12 2.58
C THR A 87 -11.39 3.28 3.18
N PRO A 88 -10.80 2.35 2.44
CA PRO A 88 -9.63 1.63 2.91
C PRO A 88 -8.46 2.58 3.12
N TYR A 89 -7.77 2.44 4.24
CA TYR A 89 -6.52 3.14 4.52
C TYR A 89 -5.32 2.20 4.55
N PHE A 90 -5.57 0.90 4.78
CA PHE A 90 -4.52 -0.11 4.79
C PHE A 90 -5.07 -1.45 4.31
N ILE A 91 -4.30 -2.13 3.44
CA ILE A 91 -4.64 -3.47 2.98
C ILE A 91 -3.43 -4.37 3.22
N THR A 92 -3.65 -5.58 3.74
CA THR A 92 -2.64 -6.63 3.76
C THR A 92 -3.11 -7.81 2.95
N ARG A 93 -2.17 -8.50 2.30
CA ARG A 93 -2.46 -9.69 1.51
C ARG A 93 -1.39 -10.73 1.78
N LYS A 94 -1.82 -11.96 2.01
CA LYS A 94 -0.95 -13.10 2.22
C LYS A 94 -1.37 -14.24 1.31
N TYR A 95 -0.44 -14.74 0.53
CA TYR A 95 -0.69 -15.86 -0.38
C TYR A 95 0.54 -16.75 -0.56
N ASN A 96 0.34 -17.95 -1.08
CA ASN A 96 1.42 -18.87 -1.41
C ASN A 96 1.40 -19.20 -2.92
N VAL A 97 2.57 -19.41 -3.47
CA VAL A 97 2.76 -19.95 -4.83
C VAL A 97 3.70 -21.15 -4.71
N GLY A 98 3.16 -22.35 -4.83
CA GLY A 98 3.89 -23.56 -4.45
C GLY A 98 4.28 -23.53 -2.97
N ALA A 99 5.56 -23.78 -2.68
CA ALA A 99 6.11 -23.72 -1.31
C ALA A 99 6.50 -22.29 -0.85
N ARG A 100 6.37 -21.28 -1.70
CA ARG A 100 6.79 -19.91 -1.40
C ARG A 100 5.62 -19.08 -0.88
N GLU A 101 5.82 -18.44 0.27
CA GLU A 101 4.87 -17.53 0.88
C GLU A 101 5.22 -16.09 0.49
N TYR A 102 4.19 -15.31 0.21
CA TYR A 102 4.26 -13.88 -0.10
C TYR A 102 3.39 -13.11 0.87
N TYR A 103 3.88 -11.96 1.29
CA TYR A 103 3.16 -11.01 2.13
C TYR A 103 3.27 -9.61 1.53
N GLU A 104 2.15 -8.93 1.43
CA GLU A 104 2.05 -7.60 0.84
C GLU A 104 1.31 -6.64 1.77
N GLU A 105 1.69 -5.38 1.74
CA GLU A 105 1.01 -4.29 2.43
C GLU A 105 0.84 -3.10 1.50
N PHE A 106 -0.32 -2.48 1.56
CA PHE A 106 -0.68 -1.29 0.79
C PHE A 106 -1.18 -0.23 1.76
N LEU A 107 -0.59 0.97 1.74
CA LEU A 107 -1.04 2.12 2.51
C LEU A 107 -1.63 3.14 1.55
N PHE A 108 -2.81 3.63 1.89
CA PHE A 108 -3.52 4.66 1.13
C PHE A 108 -3.65 5.93 1.96
N ASP A 109 -3.46 7.07 1.31
CA ASP A 109 -3.80 8.38 1.85
C ASP A 109 -4.82 9.04 0.92
N LYS A 110 -6.01 9.37 1.46
CA LYS A 110 -7.12 9.96 0.70
C LYS A 110 -7.47 9.19 -0.57
N GLY A 111 -7.46 7.86 -0.48
CA GLY A 111 -7.78 6.97 -1.61
C GLY A 111 -6.66 6.73 -2.62
N SER A 112 -5.50 7.37 -2.44
CA SER A 112 -4.34 7.18 -3.31
C SER A 112 -3.31 6.27 -2.67
N LEU A 113 -2.72 5.35 -3.44
CA LEU A 113 -1.60 4.53 -2.98
C LEU A 113 -0.39 5.42 -2.70
N VAL A 114 0.13 5.36 -1.46
CA VAL A 114 1.33 6.11 -1.05
C VAL A 114 2.49 5.21 -0.66
N PHE A 115 2.22 3.95 -0.31
CA PHE A 115 3.26 2.99 0.04
C PHE A 115 2.82 1.56 -0.29
N TYR A 116 3.76 0.78 -0.76
CA TYR A 116 3.65 -0.67 -0.97
C TYR A 116 4.85 -1.37 -0.36
N PHE A 117 4.61 -2.50 0.26
CA PHE A 117 5.62 -3.42 0.75
C PHE A 117 5.31 -4.83 0.27
N ASN A 118 6.32 -5.52 -0.21
CA ASN A 118 6.25 -6.94 -0.53
C ASN A 118 7.41 -7.67 0.13
N LYS A 119 7.11 -8.85 0.66
CA LYS A 119 8.11 -9.73 1.29
C LYS A 119 7.87 -11.16 0.89
N SER A 120 8.96 -11.87 0.55
CA SER A 120 8.97 -13.32 0.38
C SER A 120 10.34 -13.87 0.76
N GLN A 121 10.39 -14.78 1.73
CA GLN A 121 11.63 -15.32 2.28
C GLN A 121 12.59 -14.20 2.74
N ASN A 122 13.72 -14.01 2.03
CA ASN A 122 14.74 -13.00 2.34
C ASN A 122 14.63 -11.73 1.48
N ASP A 123 13.69 -11.73 0.52
CA ASP A 123 13.50 -10.62 -0.41
C ASP A 123 12.44 -9.65 0.12
N GLU A 124 12.75 -8.36 0.08
CA GLU A 124 11.83 -7.29 0.46
C GLU A 124 11.91 -6.15 -0.55
N THR A 125 10.74 -5.64 -0.94
CA THR A 125 10.64 -4.47 -1.82
C THR A 125 9.68 -3.46 -1.20
N ARG A 126 10.06 -2.18 -1.21
CA ARG A 126 9.24 -1.06 -0.79
C ARG A 126 9.17 -0.03 -1.89
N TYR A 127 7.98 0.46 -2.15
CA TYR A 127 7.73 1.53 -3.11
C TYR A 127 6.99 2.67 -2.43
N TYR A 128 7.30 3.90 -2.88
CA TYR A 128 6.75 5.13 -2.32
C TYR A 128 6.22 6.01 -3.44
N TRP A 129 5.00 6.52 -3.28
CA TRP A 129 4.34 7.44 -4.19
C TRP A 129 4.04 8.76 -3.50
N GLY A 130 4.20 9.86 -4.24
CA GLY A 130 3.79 11.21 -3.85
C GLY A 130 2.76 11.77 -4.84
N SER A 131 2.49 13.06 -4.74
CA SER A 131 1.53 13.74 -5.65
C SER A 131 1.93 13.69 -7.12
N GLY A 132 3.22 13.52 -7.43
CA GLY A 132 3.74 13.36 -8.79
C GLY A 132 3.86 11.91 -9.27
N GLY A 133 3.37 10.94 -8.50
CA GLY A 133 3.50 9.50 -8.82
C GLY A 133 4.62 8.81 -8.04
N PHE A 134 5.10 7.69 -8.57
CA PHE A 134 6.21 6.94 -7.99
C PHE A 134 7.49 7.77 -7.94
N PHE A 135 8.21 7.76 -6.80
CA PHE A 135 9.43 8.57 -6.64
C PHE A 135 10.59 7.87 -5.90
N HIS A 136 10.33 6.80 -5.16
CA HIS A 136 11.38 6.13 -4.37
C HIS A 136 11.12 4.64 -4.19
N GLN A 137 12.21 3.85 -4.12
CA GLN A 137 12.17 2.43 -3.80
C GLN A 137 13.31 2.03 -2.87
N ASP A 138 13.03 1.06 -1.99
CA ASP A 138 14.03 0.32 -1.22
C ASP A 138 13.91 -1.16 -1.59
N VAL A 139 15.01 -1.81 -1.97
CA VAL A 139 15.05 -3.25 -2.31
C VAL A 139 16.12 -3.94 -1.49
N LYS A 140 15.72 -5.02 -0.82
CA LYS A 140 16.63 -5.96 -0.16
C LYS A 140 16.46 -7.32 -0.81
N GLY A 141 17.56 -7.89 -1.29
CA GLY A 141 17.53 -9.11 -2.08
C GLY A 141 17.07 -8.87 -3.53
N GLN A 142 16.27 -9.77 -4.06
CA GLN A 142 15.76 -9.67 -5.43
C GLN A 142 14.50 -8.79 -5.49
N LYS A 143 14.43 -7.92 -6.49
CA LYS A 143 13.20 -7.17 -6.79
C LYS A 143 12.13 -8.15 -7.27
N MET A 144 11.02 -8.27 -6.53
CA MET A 144 9.99 -9.26 -6.79
C MET A 144 8.94 -8.79 -7.82
N MET A 145 8.72 -7.49 -7.90
CA MET A 145 7.66 -6.90 -8.72
C MET A 145 8.05 -5.45 -9.04
N ASP A 146 7.52 -4.86 -10.10
CA ASP A 146 7.73 -3.45 -10.41
C ASP A 146 6.62 -2.56 -9.83
N GLU A 147 6.86 -1.24 -9.85
CA GLU A 147 5.95 -0.24 -9.32
C GLU A 147 4.64 -0.12 -10.14
N VAL A 148 4.69 -0.44 -11.41
CA VAL A 148 3.51 -0.42 -12.31
C VAL A 148 2.55 -1.53 -11.93
N PHE A 149 3.08 -2.74 -11.71
CA PHE A 149 2.29 -3.87 -11.25
C PHE A 149 1.72 -3.63 -9.85
N ALA A 150 2.53 -3.09 -8.92
CA ALA A 150 2.07 -2.75 -7.57
C ALA A 150 0.91 -1.73 -7.60
N THR A 151 1.01 -0.71 -8.46
CA THR A 151 -0.06 0.28 -8.65
C THR A 151 -1.33 -0.37 -9.20
N ARG A 152 -1.22 -1.23 -10.21
CA ARG A 152 -2.37 -1.94 -10.79
C ARG A 152 -3.05 -2.82 -9.75
N LEU A 153 -2.29 -3.62 -9.03
CA LEU A 153 -2.81 -4.50 -7.98
C LEU A 153 -3.51 -3.70 -6.87
N ALA A 154 -2.95 -2.55 -6.46
CA ALA A 154 -3.59 -1.68 -5.48
C ALA A 154 -4.96 -1.15 -5.98
N ASN A 155 -5.05 -0.75 -7.24
CA ASN A 155 -6.31 -0.31 -7.85
C ASN A 155 -7.34 -1.45 -7.92
N ASP A 156 -6.91 -2.65 -8.33
CA ASP A 156 -7.79 -3.83 -8.37
C ASP A 156 -8.33 -4.19 -6.98
N LEU A 157 -7.49 -4.10 -5.93
CA LEU A 157 -7.90 -4.32 -4.55
C LEU A 157 -8.89 -3.25 -4.06
N MET A 158 -8.67 -1.98 -4.39
CA MET A 158 -9.61 -0.89 -4.06
C MET A 158 -10.96 -1.10 -4.74
N GLU A 159 -10.97 -1.44 -6.02
CA GLU A 159 -12.19 -1.73 -6.75
C GLU A 159 -12.94 -2.94 -6.18
N ALA A 160 -12.21 -4.01 -5.83
CA ALA A 160 -12.79 -5.19 -5.18
C ALA A 160 -13.43 -4.82 -3.83
N PHE A 161 -12.78 -3.97 -3.02
CA PHE A 161 -13.33 -3.47 -1.76
C PHE A 161 -14.63 -2.68 -1.99
N HIS A 162 -14.64 -1.74 -2.92
CA HIS A 162 -15.84 -0.95 -3.21
C HIS A 162 -17.01 -1.82 -3.69
N ARG A 163 -16.74 -2.85 -4.51
CA ARG A 163 -17.77 -3.83 -4.90
C ARG A 163 -18.31 -4.65 -3.72
N LEU A 164 -17.46 -4.95 -2.74
CA LEU A 164 -17.91 -5.66 -1.52
C LEU A 164 -18.80 -4.79 -0.64
N MET A 165 -18.41 -3.52 -0.44
CA MET A 165 -19.12 -2.61 0.48
C MET A 165 -20.39 -2.01 -0.12
N ASN A 166 -20.49 -1.90 -1.45
CA ASN A 166 -21.66 -1.36 -2.15
C ASN A 166 -22.67 -2.45 -2.58
N ARG A 167 -22.54 -3.68 -2.08
CA ARG A 167 -23.60 -4.69 -2.27
C ARG A 167 -24.79 -4.25 -1.43
N GLU A 168 -25.79 -3.74 -2.07
CA GLU A 168 -27.15 -3.66 -1.51
C GLU A 168 -27.59 -5.10 -1.22
N PHE A 169 -27.90 -5.39 0.04
CA PHE A 169 -28.53 -6.64 0.47
C PHE A 169 -30.03 -6.57 0.26
#